data_2a12825f9f8db2af3818c432857c3597
#
_entry.id   2a12825f9f8db2af3818c432857c3597
#
_cell.length_a   1.000
_cell.length_b   1.000
_cell.length_c   1.000
_cell.angle_alpha   90.00
_cell.angle_beta   90.00
_cell.angle_gamma   90.00
#
_symmetry.space_group_name_H-M   'P 1'
#
loop_
_entity.id
_entity.type
_entity.pdbx_description
1 polymer ?
#
loop_
_entity_poly.entity_id
_entity_poly.type
_entity_poly.pdbx_seq_one_letter_code
_entity_poly.pdbx_strand_id
1 'polypeptide(L)' 'MPEGTIKRVTEKGFGFIENETGKDMFFHSSALEGARYEDLREGQRVSYNVGQGPKGPHAENVRVI' A
#
# COMPACT_ATOMS: atom_id res chain seq x y z
N MET A 1 -7.22 11.85 1.80
CA MET A 1 -6.32 10.77 1.39
C MET A 1 -7.14 9.56 0.96
N PRO A 2 -6.84 8.96 -0.17
CA PRO A 2 -7.56 7.76 -0.56
C PRO A 2 -7.29 6.62 0.42
N GLU A 3 -8.23 5.71 0.49
CA GLU A 3 -8.15 4.54 1.35
C GLU A 3 -8.27 3.28 0.52
N GLY A 4 -7.67 2.22 0.99
CA GLY A 4 -7.74 0.95 0.34
C GLY A 4 -7.58 -0.19 1.32
N THR A 5 -7.51 -1.38 0.79
CA THR A 5 -7.36 -2.59 1.58
C THR A 5 -6.13 -3.34 1.08
N ILE A 6 -5.32 -3.82 1.99
CA ILE A 6 -4.15 -4.60 1.60
C ILE A 6 -4.63 -5.90 0.97
N LYS A 7 -4.28 -6.09 -0.29
CA LYS A 7 -4.66 -7.27 -1.04
C LYS A 7 -3.59 -8.36 -0.92
N ARG A 8 -2.33 -7.96 -0.92
CA ARG A 8 -1.23 -8.92 -0.85
C ARG A 8 0.00 -8.28 -0.24
N VAL A 9 0.71 -9.05 0.54
CA VAL A 9 1.99 -8.65 1.12
C VAL A 9 2.98 -9.76 0.80
N THR A 10 4.12 -9.40 0.21
CA THR A 10 5.16 -10.37 -0.12
C THR A 10 6.33 -10.25 0.84
N GLU A 11 7.14 -11.30 0.89
CA GLU A 11 8.33 -11.31 1.74
C GLU A 11 9.47 -10.46 1.17
N LYS A 12 9.31 -9.99 -0.05
CA LYS A 12 10.36 -9.22 -0.73
C LYS A 12 10.35 -7.74 -0.39
N GLY A 13 9.43 -7.30 0.47
CA GLY A 13 9.37 -5.92 0.90
C GLY A 13 8.46 -5.04 0.07
N PHE A 14 7.50 -5.62 -0.65
CA PHE A 14 6.50 -4.86 -1.38
C PHE A 14 5.15 -5.57 -1.31
N GLY A 15 4.10 -4.85 -1.63
CA GLY A 15 2.78 -5.42 -1.62
C GLY A 15 1.83 -4.65 -2.53
N PHE A 16 0.56 -5.04 -2.47
CA PHE A 16 -0.47 -4.43 -3.29
C PHE A 16 -1.64 -4.01 -2.41
N ILE A 17 -2.17 -2.84 -2.73
CA ILE A 17 -3.35 -2.27 -2.07
C ILE A 17 -4.44 -2.20 -3.13
N GLU A 18 -5.61 -2.76 -2.81
CA GLU A 18 -6.77 -2.63 -3.68
C GLU A 18 -7.51 -1.36 -3.29
N ASN A 19 -7.62 -0.41 -4.23
CA ASN A 19 -8.32 0.84 -3.96
C ASN A 19 -9.83 0.67 -4.14
N GLU A 20 -10.59 1.74 -3.88
CA GLU A 20 -12.04 1.69 -3.93
C GLU A 20 -12.60 1.42 -5.33
N THR A 21 -11.81 1.68 -6.36
CA THR A 21 -12.23 1.40 -7.74
C THR A 21 -11.89 -0.01 -8.19
N GLY A 22 -11.30 -0.81 -7.31
CA GLY A 22 -10.95 -2.20 -7.62
C GLY A 22 -9.62 -2.37 -8.32
N LYS A 23 -8.82 -1.33 -8.41
CA LYS A 23 -7.50 -1.41 -9.02
C LYS A 23 -6.43 -1.66 -7.96
N ASP A 24 -5.46 -2.47 -8.32
CA ASP A 24 -4.34 -2.74 -7.43
C ASP A 24 -3.31 -1.62 -7.53
N MET A 25 -2.80 -1.21 -6.37
CA MET A 25 -1.73 -0.23 -6.27
C MET A 25 -0.52 -0.89 -5.65
N PHE A 26 0.62 -0.77 -6.31
CA PHE A 26 1.89 -1.24 -5.77
C PHE A 26 2.36 -0.31 -4.65
N PHE A 27 2.90 -0.88 -3.58
CA PHE A 27 3.59 -0.09 -2.57
C PHE A 27 4.83 -0.85 -2.11
N HIS A 28 5.86 -0.10 -1.74
CA HIS A 28 7.10 -0.65 -1.21
C HIS A 28 7.13 -0.43 0.31
N SER A 29 7.89 -1.26 1.03
CA SER A 29 7.99 -1.13 2.48
C SER A 29 8.49 0.25 2.89
N SER A 30 9.31 0.90 2.07
CA SER A 30 9.79 2.25 2.35
C SER A 30 8.70 3.30 2.31
N ALA A 31 7.54 2.98 1.72
CA ALA A 31 6.40 3.89 1.66
C ALA A 31 5.53 3.84 2.93
N LEU A 32 5.80 2.92 3.83
CA LEU A 32 5.04 2.81 5.06
C LEU A 32 5.41 3.91 6.04
N GLU A 33 4.40 4.43 6.71
CA GLU A 33 4.59 5.40 7.78
C GLU A 33 3.83 4.94 9.02
N GLY A 34 4.51 4.98 10.16
CA GLY A 34 3.89 4.66 11.43
C GLY A 34 3.55 3.20 11.65
N ALA A 35 3.97 2.33 10.75
CA ALA A 35 3.74 0.90 10.87
C ALA A 35 4.92 0.14 10.29
N ARG A 36 5.07 -1.09 10.74
CA ARG A 36 6.12 -1.97 10.23
C ARG A 36 5.56 -2.85 9.13
N TYR A 37 6.35 -3.05 8.09
CA TYR A 37 5.94 -3.91 6.99
C TYR A 37 5.58 -5.33 7.47
N GLU A 38 6.34 -5.87 8.41
CA GLU A 38 6.12 -7.21 8.93
C GLU A 38 4.83 -7.36 9.73
N ASP A 39 4.23 -6.23 10.15
CA ASP A 39 2.96 -6.23 10.86
C ASP A 39 1.76 -6.13 9.93
N LEU A 40 1.99 -5.94 8.65
CA LEU A 40 0.91 -5.82 7.68
C LEU A 40 0.28 -7.17 7.39
N ARG A 41 -1.02 -7.15 7.16
CA ARG A 41 -1.80 -8.34 6.88
C ARG A 41 -2.77 -8.08 5.73
N GLU A 42 -3.08 -9.12 4.99
CA GLU A 42 -4.11 -9.05 3.95
C GLU A 42 -5.46 -8.74 4.59
N GLY A 43 -6.20 -7.88 3.92
CA GLY A 43 -7.51 -7.44 4.42
C GLY A 43 -7.48 -6.23 5.32
N GLN A 44 -6.30 -5.72 5.65
CA GLN A 44 -6.16 -4.58 6.52
C GLN A 44 -6.43 -3.29 5.77
N ARG A 45 -7.16 -2.36 6.41
CA ARG A 45 -7.46 -1.06 5.79
C ARG A 45 -6.29 -0.10 6.00
N VAL A 46 -5.98 0.64 4.95
CA VAL A 46 -4.89 1.62 4.98
C VAL A 46 -5.31 2.88 4.25
N SER A 47 -4.67 4.00 4.59
CA SER A 47 -4.74 5.22 3.80
C SER A 47 -3.41 5.40 3.09
N TYR A 48 -3.43 6.09 1.95
CA TYR A 48 -2.22 6.27 1.16
C TYR A 48 -2.38 7.47 0.24
N ASN A 49 -1.26 7.91 -0.33
CA ASN A 49 -1.25 8.92 -1.39
C ASN A 49 -0.82 8.25 -2.68
N VAL A 50 -1.32 8.75 -3.81
CA VAL A 50 -0.92 8.23 -5.12
C VAL A 50 0.29 9.01 -5.59
N GLY A 51 1.37 8.29 -5.88
CA GLY A 51 2.57 8.89 -6.44
C GLY A 51 2.80 8.40 -7.85
N GLN A 52 3.60 9.14 -8.60
CA GLN A 52 4.00 8.76 -9.95
C GLN A 52 5.47 8.40 -9.96
N GLY A 53 5.80 7.26 -10.52
CA GLY A 53 7.18 6.79 -10.60
C GLY A 53 7.50 6.24 -11.97
N PRO A 54 8.75 5.81 -12.17
CA PRO A 54 9.17 5.27 -13.47
C PRO A 54 8.38 4.05 -13.92
N LYS A 55 7.83 3.32 -12.97
CA LYS A 55 7.04 2.12 -13.27
C LYS A 55 5.54 2.38 -13.27
N GLY A 56 5.12 3.64 -13.17
CA GLY A 56 3.72 4.01 -13.14
C GLY A 56 3.25 4.42 -11.75
N PRO A 57 1.95 4.53 -11.54
CA PRO A 57 1.42 4.97 -10.25
C PRO A 57 1.70 3.94 -9.15
N HIS A 58 1.98 4.45 -7.95
CA HIS A 58 2.21 3.61 -6.78
C HIS A 58 1.68 4.31 -5.54
N ALA A 59 1.50 3.56 -4.47
CA ALA A 59 1.04 4.13 -3.21
C ALA A 59 2.22 4.66 -2.41
N GLU A 60 2.04 5.83 -1.82
CA GLU A 60 3.03 6.48 -0.96
C GLU A 60 2.38 6.85 0.36
N ASN A 61 3.20 7.06 1.37
CA ASN A 61 2.73 7.49 2.70
C ASN A 61 1.62 6.56 3.21
N VAL A 62 1.85 5.26 3.11
CA VAL A 62 0.86 4.25 3.49
C VAL A 62 0.78 4.18 5.00
N ARG A 63 -0.44 4.31 5.53
CA ARG A 63 -0.69 4.22 6.96
C ARG A 63 -1.83 3.26 7.23
N VAL A 64 -1.68 2.48 8.27
CA VAL A 64 -2.76 1.62 8.74
C VAL A 64 -3.79 2.48 9.47
N ILE A 65 -5.04 2.28 9.11
CA ILE A 65 -6.13 3.02 9.73
C ILE A 65 -6.60 2.30 10.98
#